data_0445564e9f24f2c7a1644e9f038981ac
#
_entry.id   0445564e9f24f2c7a1644e9f038981ac
#
_cell.length_a   1.000
_cell.length_b   1.000
_cell.length_c   1.000
_cell.angle_alpha   90.00
_cell.angle_beta   90.00
_cell.angle_gamma   90.00
#
_symmetry.space_group_name_H-M   'P 1'
#
loop_
_entity.id
_entity.type
_entity.pdbx_description
1 polymer ?
#
loop_
_entity_poly.entity_id
_entity_poly.type
_entity_poly.pdbx_seq_one_letter_code
_entity_poly.pdbx_strand_id
1 'polypeptide(L)'
;MPAPLDGDVGTWARADDGDEEPGVAGRRRYTTSKLLNAATAAALARERPDVHVTCFDPGLMLGTGLSRQYPAAVRRLTTLVAPALGMLLPFASTPRSSGLALARLLLEVPGGRGISSGAYVDHRLRTRPASERARDAGFQAEVLRDSRALLASL
;
A
#
# COMPACT_ATOMS: atom_id res chain seq x y z
N MET A 1 -3.49 11.01 -7.14
CA MET A 1 -3.93 9.67 -7.61
C MET A 1 -5.45 9.70 -7.72
N PRO A 2 -6.08 8.94 -8.64
CA PRO A 2 -7.53 8.89 -8.73
C PRO A 2 -8.14 8.34 -7.43
N ALA A 3 -9.38 8.73 -7.15
CA ALA A 3 -10.11 8.23 -5.99
C ALA A 3 -10.29 6.70 -6.07
N PRO A 4 -10.36 5.99 -4.93
CA PRO A 4 -10.72 4.57 -4.92
C PRO A 4 -12.11 4.35 -5.50
N LEU A 5 -12.36 3.12 -5.96
CA LEU A 5 -13.68 2.71 -6.41
C LEU A 5 -14.69 2.76 -5.24
N ASP A 6 -15.93 3.14 -5.54
CA ASP A 6 -17.06 2.99 -4.62
C ASP A 6 -17.59 1.55 -4.69
N GLY A 7 -18.15 1.05 -3.59
CA GLY A 7 -18.69 -0.30 -3.50
C GLY A 7 -18.06 -1.16 -2.40
N ASP A 8 -18.35 -2.45 -2.45
CA ASP A 8 -17.82 -3.49 -1.57
C ASP A 8 -16.66 -4.29 -2.19
N VAL A 9 -16.01 -5.14 -1.40
CA VAL A 9 -14.86 -5.95 -1.85
C VAL A 9 -15.25 -6.91 -2.99
N GLY A 10 -16.44 -7.49 -2.96
CA GLY A 10 -16.91 -8.39 -4.01
C GLY A 10 -17.12 -7.66 -5.33
N THR A 11 -17.65 -6.46 -5.29
CA THR A 11 -17.82 -5.58 -6.46
C THR A 11 -16.45 -5.23 -7.03
N TRP A 12 -15.49 -4.80 -6.21
CA TRP A 12 -14.15 -4.44 -6.67
C TRP A 12 -13.36 -5.63 -7.23
N ALA A 13 -13.56 -6.83 -6.69
CA ALA A 13 -12.92 -8.04 -7.19
C ALA A 13 -13.41 -8.44 -8.58
N ARG A 14 -14.67 -8.10 -8.90
CA ARG A 14 -15.32 -8.42 -10.18
C ARG A 14 -15.48 -7.23 -11.12
N ALA A 15 -15.06 -6.03 -10.70
CA ALA A 15 -15.26 -4.82 -11.47
C ALA A 15 -14.64 -4.96 -12.87
N ASP A 16 -15.49 -4.83 -13.87
CA ASP A 16 -15.08 -4.57 -15.23
C ASP A 16 -14.73 -3.09 -15.35
N ASP A 17 -13.76 -2.76 -16.19
CA ASP A 17 -13.33 -1.36 -16.40
C ASP A 17 -14.38 -0.54 -17.18
N GLY A 18 -15.37 -1.22 -17.78
CA GLY A 18 -16.39 -0.58 -18.61
C GLY A 18 -15.76 0.25 -19.72
N ASP A 19 -16.28 1.48 -19.91
CA ASP A 19 -15.78 2.45 -20.88
C ASP A 19 -14.61 3.32 -20.33
N GLU A 20 -14.08 3.02 -19.14
CA GLU A 20 -13.00 3.83 -18.57
C GLU A 20 -11.65 3.56 -19.30
N GLU A 21 -10.87 4.61 -19.53
CA GLU A 21 -9.56 4.46 -20.13
C GLU A 21 -8.69 3.49 -19.31
N PRO A 22 -8.07 2.46 -19.93
CA PRO A 22 -7.34 1.40 -19.22
C PRO A 22 -6.29 1.90 -18.22
N GLY A 23 -5.64 3.01 -18.52
CA GLY A 23 -4.65 3.61 -17.64
C GLY A 23 -5.26 4.26 -16.39
N VAL A 24 -6.47 4.77 -16.46
CA VAL A 24 -7.21 5.35 -15.33
C VAL A 24 -7.77 4.24 -14.47
N ALA A 25 -8.42 3.25 -15.10
CA ALA A 25 -8.95 2.07 -14.43
C ALA A 25 -7.86 1.31 -13.64
N GLY A 26 -6.73 1.06 -14.24
CA GLY A 26 -5.59 0.41 -13.57
C GLY A 26 -5.08 1.19 -12.36
N ARG A 27 -5.00 2.52 -12.44
CA ARG A 27 -4.61 3.35 -11.28
C ARG A 27 -5.66 3.33 -10.18
N ARG A 28 -6.96 3.32 -10.52
CA ARG A 28 -8.06 3.20 -9.56
C ARG A 28 -8.00 1.87 -8.81
N ARG A 29 -7.89 0.76 -9.52
CA ARG A 29 -7.75 -0.59 -8.94
C ARG A 29 -6.54 -0.66 -8.00
N TYR A 30 -5.40 -0.10 -8.43
CA TYR A 30 -4.21 -0.03 -7.58
C TYR A 30 -4.47 0.77 -6.29
N THR A 31 -5.07 1.96 -6.40
CA THR A 31 -5.38 2.79 -5.22
C THR A 31 -6.34 2.09 -4.29
N THR A 32 -7.39 1.45 -4.84
CA THR A 32 -8.35 0.65 -4.07
C THR A 32 -7.66 -0.50 -3.35
N SER A 33 -6.82 -1.29 -4.03
CA SER A 33 -6.10 -2.40 -3.41
C SER A 33 -5.20 -1.94 -2.24
N LYS A 34 -4.57 -0.78 -2.35
CA LYS A 34 -3.75 -0.21 -1.27
C LYS A 34 -4.58 0.28 -0.08
N LEU A 35 -5.76 0.85 -0.35
CA LEU A 35 -6.73 1.20 0.69
C LEU A 35 -7.18 -0.05 1.46
N LEU A 36 -7.55 -1.11 0.74
CA LEU A 36 -7.97 -2.38 1.33
C LEU A 36 -6.87 -3.02 2.18
N ASN A 37 -5.63 -3.04 1.68
CA ASN A 37 -4.49 -3.56 2.45
C ASN A 37 -4.30 -2.82 3.78
N ALA A 38 -4.41 -1.50 3.78
CA ALA A 38 -4.28 -0.71 5.00
C ALA A 38 -5.44 -0.95 5.98
N ALA A 39 -6.68 -1.02 5.48
CA ALA A 39 -7.86 -1.32 6.28
C ALA A 39 -7.81 -2.73 6.88
N THR A 40 -7.45 -3.74 6.07
CA THR A 40 -7.30 -5.13 6.51
C THR A 40 -6.22 -5.28 7.59
N ALA A 41 -5.06 -4.63 7.39
CA ALA A 41 -3.98 -4.68 8.39
C ALA A 41 -4.44 -4.12 9.74
N ALA A 42 -5.16 -2.99 9.74
CA ALA A 42 -5.70 -2.39 10.96
C ALA A 42 -6.78 -3.26 11.62
N ALA A 43 -7.66 -3.89 10.83
CA ALA A 43 -8.67 -4.82 11.33
C ALA A 43 -8.04 -6.07 11.97
N LEU A 44 -7.08 -6.70 11.27
CA LEU A 44 -6.36 -7.88 11.77
C LEU A 44 -5.58 -7.58 13.05
N ALA A 45 -4.96 -6.42 13.16
CA ALA A 45 -4.25 -6.02 14.37
C ALA A 45 -5.16 -5.99 15.61
N ARG A 46 -6.44 -5.66 15.44
CA ARG A 46 -7.43 -5.68 16.54
C ARG A 46 -7.96 -7.08 16.85
N GLU A 47 -8.20 -7.89 15.81
CA GLU A 47 -8.70 -9.26 16.01
C GLU A 47 -7.64 -10.23 16.53
N ARG A 48 -6.39 -10.00 16.19
CA ARG A 48 -5.28 -10.91 16.50
C ARG A 48 -4.22 -10.17 17.33
N PRO A 49 -4.50 -9.91 18.61
CA PRO A 49 -3.54 -9.26 19.51
C PRO A 49 -2.29 -10.12 19.78
N ASP A 50 -2.36 -11.40 19.47
CA ASP A 50 -1.26 -12.37 19.49
C ASP A 50 -0.29 -12.21 18.30
N VAL A 51 -0.67 -11.47 17.27
CA VAL A 51 0.13 -11.24 16.06
C VAL A 51 0.41 -9.74 15.89
N HIS A 52 1.67 -9.38 15.71
CA HIS A 52 2.02 -8.00 15.36
C HIS A 52 1.80 -7.73 13.88
N VAL A 53 0.80 -6.93 13.56
CA VAL A 53 0.43 -6.58 12.17
C VAL A 53 0.80 -5.13 11.91
N THR A 54 1.57 -4.87 10.86
CA THR A 54 1.97 -3.49 10.47
C THR A 54 1.82 -3.31 8.96
N CYS A 55 1.24 -2.18 8.56
CA CYS A 55 1.18 -1.79 7.16
C CYS A 55 2.41 -0.95 6.79
N PHE A 56 3.24 -1.46 5.89
CA PHE A 56 4.47 -0.79 5.46
C PHE A 56 4.29 -0.10 4.11
N ASP A 57 4.61 1.20 4.06
CA ASP A 57 4.65 1.99 2.84
C ASP A 57 6.11 2.11 2.35
N PRO A 58 6.47 1.44 1.27
CA PRO A 58 7.82 1.51 0.71
C PRO A 58 8.16 2.87 0.10
N GLY A 59 7.20 3.79 0.00
CA GLY A 59 7.33 5.04 -0.72
C GLY A 59 7.32 4.89 -2.24
N LEU A 60 7.47 6.00 -2.96
CA LEU A 60 7.56 5.98 -4.42
C LEU A 60 8.94 5.44 -4.83
N MET A 61 8.99 4.17 -5.21
CA MET A 61 10.22 3.54 -5.71
C MET A 61 10.42 3.83 -7.19
N LEU A 62 11.21 4.86 -7.47
CA LEU A 62 11.62 5.20 -8.82
C LEU A 62 12.53 4.10 -9.39
N GLY A 63 12.33 3.75 -10.67
CA GLY A 63 13.13 2.71 -11.34
C GLY A 63 12.62 1.28 -11.19
N THR A 64 11.47 1.06 -10.54
CA THR A 64 10.79 -0.24 -10.50
C THR A 64 9.90 -0.46 -11.73
N GLY A 65 9.33 -1.67 -11.85
CA GLY A 65 8.46 -2.05 -12.97
C GLY A 65 7.24 -1.17 -13.26
N LEU A 66 6.92 -0.20 -12.39
CA LEU A 66 5.89 0.82 -12.64
C LEU A 66 6.20 1.68 -13.89
N SER A 67 7.47 1.81 -14.25
CA SER A 67 7.90 2.58 -15.42
C SER A 67 7.88 1.79 -16.74
N ARG A 68 7.45 0.52 -16.73
CA ARG A 68 7.45 -0.33 -17.95
C ARG A 68 6.57 0.20 -19.07
N GLN A 69 5.52 0.94 -18.72
CA GLN A 69 4.56 1.53 -19.68
C GLN A 69 5.09 2.81 -20.34
N TYR A 70 6.20 3.38 -19.86
CA TYR A 70 6.77 4.59 -20.45
C TYR A 70 7.75 4.28 -21.58
N PRO A 71 7.88 5.17 -22.59
CA PRO A 71 8.87 5.06 -23.66
C PRO A 71 10.29 4.86 -23.11
N ALA A 72 11.13 4.13 -23.84
CA ALA A 72 12.47 3.77 -23.43
C ALA A 72 13.34 4.97 -23.02
N ALA A 73 13.18 6.12 -23.69
CA ALA A 73 13.89 7.36 -23.37
C ALA A 73 13.51 7.90 -21.99
N VAL A 74 12.20 7.93 -21.69
CA VAL A 74 11.68 8.36 -20.37
C VAL A 74 12.15 7.41 -19.28
N ARG A 75 12.13 6.11 -19.54
CA ARG A 75 12.60 5.09 -18.59
C ARG A 75 14.10 5.22 -18.29
N ARG A 76 14.95 5.50 -19.29
CA ARG A 76 16.38 5.75 -19.10
C ARG A 76 16.62 7.03 -18.30
N LEU A 77 15.91 8.10 -18.63
CA LEU A 77 16.00 9.36 -17.90
C LEU A 77 15.59 9.20 -16.43
N THR A 78 14.47 8.54 -16.17
CA THR A 78 14.00 8.29 -14.79
C THR A 78 15.00 7.43 -14.00
N THR A 79 15.65 6.46 -14.64
CA THR A 79 16.68 5.63 -13.97
C THR A 79 17.93 6.46 -13.61
N LEU A 80 18.33 7.38 -14.48
CA LEU A 80 19.49 8.26 -14.23
C LEU A 80 19.22 9.28 -13.11
N VAL A 81 18.02 9.86 -13.07
CA VAL A 81 17.68 10.91 -12.09
C VAL A 81 17.06 10.34 -10.80
N ALA A 82 16.63 9.07 -10.80
CA ALA A 82 16.00 8.42 -9.65
C ALA A 82 16.79 8.54 -8.34
N PRO A 83 18.12 8.35 -8.30
CA PRO A 83 18.89 8.49 -7.07
C PRO A 83 18.86 9.92 -6.52
N ALA A 84 19.01 10.92 -7.38
CA ALA A 84 18.96 12.32 -6.98
C ALA A 84 17.56 12.75 -6.54
N LEU A 85 16.52 12.35 -7.27
CA LEU A 85 15.13 12.59 -6.86
C LEU A 85 14.78 11.90 -5.55
N GLY A 86 15.26 10.69 -5.32
CA GLY A 86 15.06 9.95 -4.07
C GLY A 86 15.65 10.65 -2.85
N MET A 87 16.71 11.44 -3.03
CA MET A 87 17.29 12.26 -1.96
C MET A 87 16.51 13.56 -1.73
N LEU A 88 15.94 14.14 -2.78
CA LEU A 88 15.26 15.45 -2.72
C LEU A 88 13.78 15.32 -2.34
N LEU A 89 13.12 14.22 -2.71
CA LEU A 89 11.69 14.02 -2.46
C LEU A 89 11.45 13.19 -1.19
N PRO A 90 10.78 13.74 -0.18
CA PRO A 90 10.60 13.05 1.11
C PRO A 90 9.74 11.79 1.03
N PHE A 91 8.98 11.62 -0.07
CA PHE A 91 8.12 10.46 -0.34
C PHE A 91 8.75 9.45 -1.32
N ALA A 92 9.92 9.75 -1.88
CA ALA A 92 10.63 8.84 -2.78
C ALA A 92 11.61 7.96 -2.01
N SER A 93 11.83 6.76 -2.53
CA SER A 93 12.74 5.77 -1.97
C SER A 93 13.43 4.98 -3.07
N THR A 94 14.41 4.18 -2.70
CA THR A 94 15.04 3.20 -3.57
C THR A 94 14.67 1.79 -3.11
N PRO A 95 14.66 0.77 -3.98
CA PRO A 95 14.43 -0.62 -3.57
C PRO A 95 15.35 -1.07 -2.43
N ARG A 96 16.61 -0.61 -2.45
CA ARG A 96 17.58 -0.93 -1.40
C ARG A 96 17.21 -0.28 -0.06
N SER A 97 16.87 1.01 -0.05
CA SER A 97 16.52 1.71 1.20
C SER A 97 15.21 1.18 1.79
N SER A 98 14.20 0.92 0.95
CA SER A 98 12.93 0.35 1.43
C SER A 98 13.09 -1.09 1.89
N GLY A 99 13.91 -1.90 1.21
CA GLY A 99 14.22 -3.26 1.63
C GLY A 99 14.93 -3.30 2.99
N LEU A 100 15.90 -2.42 3.22
CA LEU A 100 16.58 -2.30 4.51
C LEU A 100 15.61 -1.82 5.61
N ALA A 101 14.73 -0.88 5.30
CA ALA A 101 13.72 -0.41 6.25
C ALA A 101 12.75 -1.54 6.62
N LEU A 102 12.28 -2.30 5.62
CA LEU A 102 11.42 -3.46 5.88
C LEU A 102 12.13 -4.54 6.70
N ALA A 103 13.38 -4.85 6.39
CA ALA A 103 14.17 -5.82 7.18
C ALA A 103 14.31 -5.37 8.64
N ARG A 104 14.60 -4.09 8.87
CA ARG A 104 14.64 -3.52 10.23
C ARG A 104 13.29 -3.59 10.93
N LEU A 105 12.21 -3.28 10.21
CA LEU A 105 10.85 -3.38 10.75
C LEU A 105 10.57 -4.81 11.24
N LEU A 106 10.91 -5.82 10.44
CA LEU A 106 10.68 -7.23 10.78
C LEU A 106 11.56 -7.73 11.92
N LEU A 107 12.81 -7.28 12.00
CA LEU A 107 13.77 -7.77 12.99
C LEU A 107 13.70 -7.01 14.32
N GLU A 108 13.33 -5.73 14.31
CA GLU A 108 13.44 -4.86 15.47
C GLU A 108 12.08 -4.56 16.14
N VAL A 109 10.96 -4.71 15.43
CA VAL A 109 9.62 -4.41 15.98
C VAL A 109 9.19 -5.36 17.12
N PRO A 110 9.46 -6.66 17.07
CA PRO A 110 9.09 -7.53 18.19
C PRO A 110 9.74 -7.16 19.54
N GLY A 111 10.73 -6.28 19.53
CA GLY A 111 11.53 -5.98 20.72
C GLY A 111 11.72 -4.54 21.13
N GLY A 112 11.21 -3.49 20.43
CA GLY A 112 11.52 -2.22 21.01
C GLY A 112 11.44 -0.91 20.28
N ARG A 113 10.96 -0.81 19.03
CA ARG A 113 10.85 0.50 18.37
C ARG A 113 9.57 1.29 18.69
N GLY A 114 8.73 0.81 19.59
CA GLY A 114 7.49 1.50 19.94
C GLY A 114 6.47 1.61 18.80
N ILE A 115 6.61 0.79 17.74
CA ILE A 115 5.63 0.71 16.65
C ILE A 115 4.52 -0.22 17.08
N SER A 116 3.32 0.33 17.25
CA SER A 116 2.15 -0.43 17.67
C SER A 116 1.64 -1.35 16.55
N SER A 117 1.04 -2.48 16.91
CA SER A 117 0.26 -3.28 15.98
C SER A 117 -0.87 -2.43 15.39
N GLY A 118 -1.16 -2.58 14.11
CA GLY A 118 -2.10 -1.75 13.36
C GLY A 118 -1.49 -0.46 12.77
N ALA A 119 -0.23 -0.16 13.07
CA ALA A 119 0.39 1.06 12.58
C ALA A 119 0.61 1.04 11.06
N TYR A 120 0.47 2.22 10.44
CA TYR A 120 0.91 2.50 9.08
C TYR A 120 2.28 3.19 9.13
N VAL A 121 3.30 2.58 8.55
CA VAL A 121 4.70 2.98 8.71
C VAL A 121 5.34 3.28 7.37
N ASP A 122 6.00 4.42 7.24
CA ASP A 122 6.71 4.82 6.02
C ASP A 122 8.10 4.14 5.90
N HIS A 123 8.72 4.26 4.72
CA HIS A 123 10.06 3.74 4.42
C HIS A 123 11.19 4.34 5.30
N ARG A 124 10.88 5.33 6.13
CA ARG A 124 11.80 5.89 7.14
C ARG A 124 11.50 5.39 8.54
N LEU A 125 10.64 4.36 8.65
CA LEU A 125 10.17 3.76 9.91
C LEU A 125 9.45 4.77 10.82
N ARG A 126 8.76 5.73 10.25
CA ARG A 126 7.94 6.69 10.99
C ARG A 126 6.48 6.30 10.85
N THR A 127 5.79 6.26 11.98
CA THR A 127 4.33 6.07 11.98
C THR A 127 3.66 7.27 11.31
N ARG A 128 2.77 7.00 10.37
CA ARG A 128 1.97 7.96 9.63
C ARG A 128 0.49 7.63 9.75
N PRO A 129 -0.39 8.62 9.71
CA PRO A 129 -1.81 8.33 9.59
C PRO A 129 -2.08 7.70 8.21
N ALA A 130 -2.76 6.56 8.19
CA ALA A 130 -3.37 6.04 6.96
C ALA A 130 -4.47 7.01 6.47
N SER A 131 -5.01 6.79 5.26
CA SER A 131 -6.13 7.60 4.76
C SER A 131 -7.32 7.53 5.73
N GLU A 132 -8.15 8.57 5.73
CA GLU A 132 -9.31 8.67 6.62
C GLU A 132 -10.21 7.41 6.50
N ARG A 133 -10.53 7.01 5.27
CA ARG A 133 -11.33 5.81 5.01
C ARG A 133 -10.66 4.53 5.53
N ALA A 134 -9.33 4.40 5.40
CA ALA A 134 -8.61 3.24 5.95
C ALA A 134 -8.59 3.21 7.49
N ARG A 135 -8.83 4.35 8.15
CA ARG A 135 -8.90 4.46 9.61
C ARG A 135 -10.32 4.26 10.16
N ASP A 136 -11.33 4.28 9.31
CA ASP A 136 -12.72 4.05 9.71
C ASP A 136 -12.92 2.60 10.16
N ALA A 137 -13.37 2.42 11.40
CA ALA A 137 -13.51 1.10 12.02
C ALA A 137 -14.62 0.25 11.38
N GLY A 138 -15.71 0.90 10.92
CA GLY A 138 -16.80 0.23 10.21
C GLY A 138 -16.31 -0.30 8.87
N PHE A 139 -15.65 0.53 8.09
CA PHE A 139 -15.06 0.13 6.81
C PHE A 139 -14.02 -0.99 6.98
N GLN A 140 -13.18 -0.94 8.00
CA GLN A 140 -12.20 -1.99 8.28
C GLN A 140 -12.87 -3.34 8.59
N ALA A 141 -13.93 -3.34 9.39
CA ALA A 141 -14.68 -4.56 9.71
C ALA A 141 -15.40 -5.12 8.48
N GLU A 142 -15.98 -4.26 7.65
CA GLU A 142 -16.62 -4.62 6.39
C GLU A 142 -15.65 -5.28 5.42
N VAL A 143 -14.49 -4.62 5.16
CA VAL A 143 -13.45 -5.15 4.27
C VAL A 143 -12.98 -6.53 4.72
N LEU A 144 -12.76 -6.74 6.02
CA LEU A 144 -12.28 -8.03 6.52
C LEU A 144 -13.35 -9.12 6.41
N ARG A 145 -14.60 -8.81 6.73
CA ARG A 145 -15.75 -9.72 6.59
C ARG A 145 -15.92 -10.15 5.13
N ASP A 146 -15.96 -9.18 4.21
CA ASP A 146 -16.26 -9.44 2.80
C ASP A 146 -15.09 -10.17 2.12
N SER A 147 -13.84 -9.87 2.51
CA SER A 147 -12.67 -10.61 2.04
C SER A 147 -12.72 -12.07 2.46
N ARG A 148 -13.17 -12.37 3.69
CA ARG A 148 -13.35 -13.74 4.17
C ARG A 148 -14.48 -14.45 3.44
N ALA A 149 -15.61 -13.78 3.21
CA ALA A 149 -16.72 -14.33 2.46
C ALA A 149 -16.30 -14.67 1.02
N LEU A 150 -15.54 -13.79 0.37
CA LEU A 150 -15.01 -14.05 -0.97
C LEU A 150 -14.07 -15.26 -0.99
N LEU A 151 -13.15 -15.37 -0.04
CA LEU A 151 -12.25 -16.53 0.07
C LEU A 151 -13.00 -17.85 0.33
N ALA A 152 -14.09 -17.80 1.11
CA ALA A 152 -14.90 -18.98 1.39
C ALA A 152 -15.74 -19.44 0.19
N SER A 153 -15.90 -18.60 -0.83
CA SER A 153 -16.64 -18.88 -2.07
C SER A 153 -15.78 -19.44 -3.22
N LEU A 154 -14.46 -19.52 -3.02
CA LEU A 154 -13.49 -20.07 -3.99
C LEU A 154 -13.27 -21.56 -3.77
#